data_388af0027df8c011b2194e44a77410e9
#
_entry.id   388af0027df8c011b2194e44a77410e9
#
_cell.length_a   1.000
_cell.length_b   1.000
_cell.length_c   1.000
_cell.angle_alpha   90.00
_cell.angle_beta   90.00
_cell.angle_gamma   90.00
#
_symmetry.space_group_name_H-M   'P 1'
#
loop_
_entity.id
_entity.type
_entity.pdbx_description
1 polymer ?
#
loop_
_entity_poly.entity_id
_entity_poly.type
_entity_poly.pdbx_seq_one_letter_code
_entity_poly.pdbx_strand_id
1 'polypeptide(L)'
;MTRVYNFSAGPAVLPEEVLKEAAEEMLDYKGTGMSVMEMSHRSKAYDTIIKEAEADLRDLMSIPDNYKVLFLQGGASQQFAMIPMNLMKNRTAAYVVTGQWAKKAFQEAKLYGEAVEVASSADKTFSYIPDCSELDIPEDADYVYICENNTIYGTKFWTLPDTKGKPLVADVSSCFLSEPVDVSRYGVIYGGVQKNIGPAGVVIVIIREDLITEDVLPGTPTMLRYKIHADNESLYNTPPAYGIYICGKVFKWIKRKGGLQAMKEINEKKAKILYDYLDESRLFKGTVRKEDRSLMNVPFITGSEELDAKFVKEAKEAGLEHLKGHRSVGGMRASIYNAMPATGVEKLVEFMRKFETENCSEDCDQ
;
A
#
# COMPACT_ATOMS: atom_id res chain seq x y z
N MET A 1 -14.22 -25.27 8.21
CA MET A 1 -14.78 -23.89 8.24
C MET A 1 -14.36 -23.21 6.94
N THR A 2 -15.30 -22.70 6.14
CA THR A 2 -14.98 -22.00 4.90
C THR A 2 -14.56 -20.57 5.25
N ARG A 3 -13.43 -20.11 4.73
CA ARG A 3 -12.98 -18.72 4.95
C ARG A 3 -13.89 -17.75 4.20
N VAL A 4 -14.17 -16.59 4.79
CA VAL A 4 -14.86 -15.49 4.12
C VAL A 4 -13.95 -14.79 3.12
N TYR A 5 -14.52 -14.09 2.14
CA TYR A 5 -13.78 -13.17 1.27
C TYR A 5 -13.65 -11.80 1.95
N ASN A 6 -12.44 -11.49 2.39
CA ASN A 6 -12.14 -10.25 3.14
C ASN A 6 -11.68 -9.15 2.19
N PHE A 7 -12.52 -8.15 1.95
CA PHE A 7 -12.25 -6.97 1.11
C PHE A 7 -11.72 -5.77 1.91
N SER A 8 -11.24 -6.00 3.14
CA SER A 8 -10.68 -4.92 3.98
C SER A 8 -9.53 -4.19 3.30
N ALA A 9 -9.49 -2.88 3.49
CA ALA A 9 -8.41 -2.04 2.97
C ALA A 9 -7.09 -2.14 3.76
N GLY A 10 -7.14 -2.65 4.97
CA GLY A 10 -5.98 -2.87 5.84
C GLY A 10 -6.30 -2.77 7.34
N PRO A 11 -5.85 -3.74 8.15
CA PRO A 11 -5.20 -4.98 7.74
C PRO A 11 -6.04 -5.79 6.77
N ALA A 12 -5.38 -6.37 5.74
CA ALA A 12 -6.05 -7.01 4.62
C ALA A 12 -5.86 -8.53 4.59
N VAL A 13 -6.46 -9.16 3.60
CA VAL A 13 -6.32 -10.59 3.34
C VAL A 13 -4.84 -10.97 3.13
N LEU A 14 -4.43 -12.09 3.71
CA LEU A 14 -3.12 -12.72 3.49
C LEU A 14 -3.28 -14.02 2.68
N PRO A 15 -2.25 -14.42 1.92
CA PRO A 15 -2.29 -15.69 1.20
C PRO A 15 -2.51 -16.86 2.16
N GLU A 16 -3.49 -17.71 1.87
CA GLU A 16 -3.82 -18.85 2.73
C GLU A 16 -2.64 -19.83 2.86
N GLU A 17 -1.88 -20.01 1.77
CA GLU A 17 -0.66 -20.81 1.74
C GLU A 17 0.34 -20.31 2.80
N VAL A 18 0.55 -18.99 2.89
CA VAL A 18 1.44 -18.36 3.87
C VAL A 18 0.95 -18.57 5.29
N LEU A 19 -0.36 -18.45 5.52
CA LEU A 19 -0.94 -18.67 6.86
C LEU A 19 -0.82 -20.12 7.30
N LYS A 20 -0.97 -21.09 6.39
CA LYS A 20 -0.78 -22.51 6.67
C LYS A 20 0.69 -22.81 7.01
N GLU A 21 1.63 -22.35 6.19
CA GLU A 21 3.06 -22.49 6.46
C GLU A 21 3.45 -21.89 7.83
N ALA A 22 2.90 -20.70 8.16
CA ALA A 22 3.17 -20.06 9.44
C ALA A 22 2.55 -20.83 10.62
N ALA A 23 1.39 -21.45 10.44
CA ALA A 23 0.75 -22.28 11.46
C ALA A 23 1.54 -23.57 11.73
N GLU A 24 2.10 -24.20 10.69
CA GLU A 24 2.96 -25.39 10.83
C GLU A 24 4.26 -25.07 11.59
N GLU A 25 4.83 -23.89 11.39
CA GLU A 25 6.07 -23.44 12.05
C GLU A 25 5.81 -22.70 13.37
N MET A 26 4.55 -22.60 13.84
CA MET A 26 4.18 -21.76 14.98
C MET A 26 4.87 -22.17 16.29
N LEU A 27 5.02 -23.46 16.57
CA LEU A 27 5.65 -23.97 17.78
C LEU A 27 7.13 -24.32 17.57
N ASP A 28 7.52 -24.66 16.35
CA ASP A 28 8.88 -25.10 16.03
C ASP A 28 9.31 -24.63 14.63
N TYR A 29 9.97 -23.48 14.59
CA TYR A 29 10.55 -22.98 13.35
C TYR A 29 11.76 -23.83 12.94
N LYS A 30 11.58 -24.65 11.89
CA LYS A 30 12.65 -25.44 11.23
C LYS A 30 13.50 -26.27 12.22
N GLY A 31 12.91 -26.86 13.25
CA GLY A 31 13.60 -27.70 14.22
C GLY A 31 14.40 -26.95 15.28
N THR A 32 14.14 -25.65 15.47
CA THR A 32 14.78 -24.86 16.54
C THR A 32 14.18 -25.12 17.92
N GLY A 33 13.03 -25.78 17.99
CA GLY A 33 12.29 -26.02 19.24
C GLY A 33 11.61 -24.76 19.77
N MET A 34 11.49 -23.68 18.98
CA MET A 34 10.84 -22.45 19.41
C MET A 34 10.11 -21.75 18.27
N SER A 35 9.12 -20.94 18.63
CA SER A 35 8.42 -20.03 17.72
C SER A 35 9.32 -18.88 17.29
N VAL A 36 9.10 -18.34 16.06
CA VAL A 36 9.74 -17.09 15.65
C VAL A 36 9.38 -15.92 16.59
N MET A 37 8.17 -15.95 17.21
CA MET A 37 7.74 -14.91 18.16
C MET A 37 8.59 -14.84 19.44
N GLU A 38 9.23 -15.94 19.83
CA GLU A 38 10.05 -16.00 21.04
C GLU A 38 11.56 -16.01 20.78
N MET A 39 11.97 -15.96 19.50
CA MET A 39 13.38 -15.91 19.12
C MET A 39 14.04 -14.58 19.48
N SER A 40 15.25 -14.64 20.02
CA SER A 40 16.10 -13.46 20.07
C SER A 40 16.39 -12.96 18.65
N HIS A 41 16.15 -11.66 18.41
CA HIS A 41 16.50 -11.01 17.14
C HIS A 41 18.02 -10.98 16.86
N ARG A 42 18.85 -11.35 17.86
CA ARG A 42 20.31 -11.50 17.74
C ARG A 42 20.74 -12.95 17.51
N SER A 43 19.79 -13.88 17.42
CA SER A 43 20.08 -15.28 17.14
C SER A 43 20.43 -15.49 15.66
N LYS A 44 21.24 -16.50 15.37
CA LYS A 44 21.57 -16.90 13.99
C LYS A 44 20.32 -17.27 13.18
N ALA A 45 19.34 -17.89 13.82
CA ALA A 45 18.08 -18.26 13.15
C ALA A 45 17.31 -17.02 12.68
N TYR A 46 17.22 -15.99 13.54
CA TYR A 46 16.53 -14.76 13.15
C TYR A 46 17.32 -13.93 12.14
N ASP A 47 18.65 -13.86 12.27
CA ASP A 47 19.52 -13.24 11.26
C ASP A 47 19.27 -13.82 9.86
N THR A 48 19.10 -15.13 9.77
CA THR A 48 18.72 -15.78 8.51
C THR A 48 17.34 -15.33 8.02
N ILE A 49 16.35 -15.24 8.90
CA ILE A 49 14.98 -14.81 8.54
C ILE A 49 14.98 -13.41 7.92
N ILE A 50 15.60 -12.44 8.58
CA ILE A 50 15.57 -11.05 8.10
C ILE A 50 16.40 -10.87 6.82
N LYS A 51 17.55 -11.52 6.72
CA LYS A 51 18.40 -11.48 5.51
C LYS A 51 17.75 -12.15 4.31
N GLU A 52 17.09 -13.28 4.51
CA GLU A 52 16.32 -13.92 3.43
C GLU A 52 15.16 -13.02 2.99
N ALA A 53 14.44 -12.38 3.93
CA ALA A 53 13.37 -11.46 3.59
C ALA A 53 13.87 -10.26 2.78
N GLU A 54 15.00 -9.66 3.16
CA GLU A 54 15.63 -8.59 2.40
C GLU A 54 16.07 -9.06 1.00
N ALA A 55 16.74 -10.21 0.92
CA ALA A 55 17.22 -10.76 -0.35
C ALA A 55 16.05 -11.06 -1.31
N ASP A 56 14.97 -11.66 -0.83
CA ASP A 56 13.78 -11.93 -1.63
C ASP A 56 13.09 -10.64 -2.12
N LEU A 57 13.05 -9.60 -1.28
CA LEU A 57 12.49 -8.30 -1.68
C LEU A 57 13.38 -7.62 -2.75
N ARG A 58 14.70 -7.64 -2.55
CA ARG A 58 15.67 -7.12 -3.53
C ARG A 58 15.54 -7.80 -4.89
N ASP A 59 15.42 -9.12 -4.88
CA ASP A 59 15.24 -9.92 -6.10
C ASP A 59 13.91 -9.59 -6.80
N LEU A 60 12.80 -9.57 -6.06
CA LEU A 60 11.47 -9.25 -6.62
C LEU A 60 11.41 -7.88 -7.29
N MET A 61 12.02 -6.86 -6.68
CA MET A 61 11.95 -5.48 -7.16
C MET A 61 13.18 -5.06 -7.97
N SER A 62 14.18 -5.94 -8.15
CA SER A 62 15.46 -5.61 -8.77
C SER A 62 16.10 -4.36 -8.13
N ILE A 63 16.12 -4.32 -6.79
CA ILE A 63 16.61 -3.16 -6.03
C ILE A 63 18.12 -2.99 -6.27
N PRO A 64 18.57 -1.82 -6.78
CA PRO A 64 19.99 -1.56 -6.99
C PRO A 64 20.81 -1.59 -5.69
N ASP A 65 22.10 -1.90 -5.79
CA ASP A 65 22.99 -2.04 -4.62
C ASP A 65 23.15 -0.73 -3.83
N ASN A 66 22.96 0.42 -4.48
CA ASN A 66 23.01 1.74 -3.86
C ASN A 66 21.73 2.15 -3.15
N TYR A 67 20.88 1.18 -2.80
CA TYR A 67 19.70 1.38 -1.95
C TYR A 67 19.79 0.51 -0.69
N LYS A 68 19.35 1.07 0.44
CA LYS A 68 19.13 0.32 1.68
C LYS A 68 17.67 -0.09 1.79
N VAL A 69 17.45 -1.30 2.30
CA VAL A 69 16.14 -1.81 2.69
C VAL A 69 16.05 -1.81 4.20
N LEU A 70 15.07 -1.12 4.75
CA LEU A 70 14.89 -0.99 6.19
C LEU A 70 13.54 -1.60 6.59
N PHE A 71 13.55 -2.42 7.64
CA PHE A 71 12.35 -2.96 8.28
C PHE A 71 12.10 -2.19 9.57
N LEU A 72 11.07 -1.33 9.57
CA LEU A 72 10.80 -0.38 10.64
C LEU A 72 9.44 -0.66 11.31
N GLN A 73 9.18 0.04 12.40
CA GLN A 73 7.90 0.10 13.11
C GLN A 73 7.20 1.45 12.88
N GLY A 74 6.10 1.72 13.56
CA GLY A 74 5.41 3.01 13.58
C GLY A 74 4.37 3.21 12.48
N GLY A 75 4.19 2.25 11.58
CA GLY A 75 3.29 2.37 10.44
C GLY A 75 3.76 3.40 9.41
N ALA A 76 3.10 3.45 8.26
CA ALA A 76 3.39 4.45 7.23
C ALA A 76 3.22 5.89 7.74
N SER A 77 2.37 6.11 8.74
CA SER A 77 2.16 7.44 9.32
C SER A 77 3.39 8.00 10.02
N GLN A 78 4.26 7.15 10.61
CA GLN A 78 5.53 7.62 11.17
C GLN A 78 6.48 8.13 10.10
N GLN A 79 6.39 7.61 8.86
CA GLN A 79 7.20 8.09 7.75
C GLN A 79 6.83 9.51 7.33
N PHE A 80 5.60 9.95 7.58
CA PHE A 80 5.22 11.37 7.33
C PHE A 80 6.09 12.35 8.12
N ALA A 81 6.55 11.95 9.31
CA ALA A 81 7.48 12.71 10.14
C ALA A 81 8.96 12.38 9.81
N MET A 82 9.30 11.09 9.66
CA MET A 82 10.69 10.67 9.42
C MET A 82 11.25 11.25 8.12
N ILE A 83 10.47 11.28 7.05
CA ILE A 83 10.91 11.81 5.76
C ILE A 83 11.36 13.26 5.87
N PRO A 84 10.54 14.22 6.30
CA PRO A 84 11.02 15.60 6.45
C PRO A 84 12.16 15.74 7.47
N MET A 85 12.15 15.01 8.58
CA MET A 85 13.22 15.06 9.56
C MET A 85 14.58 14.66 8.99
N ASN A 86 14.62 13.73 8.04
CA ASN A 86 15.86 13.22 7.45
C ASN A 86 16.24 13.89 6.13
N LEU A 87 15.27 14.36 5.35
CA LEU A 87 15.53 14.80 3.97
C LEU A 87 15.36 16.30 3.75
N MET A 88 14.61 17.01 4.60
CA MET A 88 14.21 18.41 4.36
C MET A 88 15.30 19.39 4.80
N LYS A 89 16.47 19.31 4.18
CA LYS A 89 17.68 20.05 4.53
C LYS A 89 17.56 21.56 4.27
N ASN A 90 16.98 21.91 3.13
CA ASN A 90 16.68 23.32 2.76
C ASN A 90 15.35 23.81 3.36
N ARG A 91 14.68 22.96 4.14
CA ARG A 91 13.39 23.26 4.76
C ARG A 91 12.23 23.43 3.76
N THR A 92 12.37 22.96 2.52
CA THR A 92 11.33 23.07 1.49
C THR A 92 11.10 21.70 0.84
N ALA A 93 9.84 21.31 0.61
CA ALA A 93 9.49 20.09 -0.10
C ALA A 93 8.18 20.25 -0.89
N ALA A 94 8.09 19.57 -2.02
CA ALA A 94 6.94 19.61 -2.91
C ALA A 94 6.04 18.37 -2.71
N TYR A 95 4.74 18.58 -2.70
CA TYR A 95 3.74 17.52 -2.48
C TYR A 95 2.68 17.51 -3.58
N VAL A 96 2.41 16.34 -4.15
CA VAL A 96 1.25 16.10 -5.00
C VAL A 96 0.14 15.49 -4.15
N VAL A 97 -0.93 16.24 -3.91
CA VAL A 97 -2.00 15.85 -2.97
C VAL A 97 -3.17 15.22 -3.71
N THR A 98 -3.14 13.90 -3.84
CA THR A 98 -4.14 13.11 -4.56
C THR A 98 -5.07 12.29 -3.67
N GLY A 99 -5.02 12.53 -2.37
CA GLY A 99 -5.87 11.82 -1.40
C GLY A 99 -5.56 12.17 0.04
N GLN A 100 -6.29 11.53 0.95
CA GLN A 100 -6.21 11.80 2.38
C GLN A 100 -4.82 11.48 2.97
N TRP A 101 -4.13 10.46 2.48
CA TRP A 101 -2.82 10.08 3.00
C TRP A 101 -1.74 11.07 2.57
N ALA A 102 -1.73 11.47 1.29
CA ALA A 102 -0.85 12.54 0.81
C ALA A 102 -1.14 13.86 1.52
N LYS A 103 -2.43 14.20 1.78
CA LYS A 103 -2.81 15.38 2.55
C LYS A 103 -2.27 15.34 3.99
N LYS A 104 -2.32 14.19 4.66
CA LYS A 104 -1.75 14.04 6.01
C LYS A 104 -0.23 14.18 6.01
N ALA A 105 0.47 13.56 5.05
CA ALA A 105 1.90 13.71 4.89
C ALA A 105 2.29 15.17 4.64
N PHE A 106 1.57 15.86 3.77
CA PHE A 106 1.73 17.28 3.50
C PHE A 106 1.55 18.16 4.75
N GLN A 107 0.50 17.87 5.55
CA GLN A 107 0.25 18.61 6.80
C GLN A 107 1.33 18.34 7.84
N GLU A 108 1.82 17.11 7.96
CA GLU A 108 2.88 16.75 8.88
C GLU A 108 4.20 17.45 8.48
N ALA A 109 4.54 17.49 7.19
CA ALA A 109 5.75 18.15 6.71
C ALA A 109 5.83 19.65 7.08
N LYS A 110 4.69 20.33 7.19
CA LYS A 110 4.61 21.74 7.61
C LYS A 110 5.11 21.98 9.03
N LEU A 111 5.21 20.95 9.86
CA LEU A 111 5.80 21.05 11.19
C LEU A 111 7.33 21.20 11.14
N TYR A 112 7.94 20.83 10.03
CA TYR A 112 9.40 20.75 9.86
C TYR A 112 9.97 21.82 8.92
N GLY A 113 9.15 22.39 8.05
CA GLY A 113 9.57 23.40 7.07
C GLY A 113 8.41 23.84 6.19
N GLU A 114 8.72 24.37 5.02
CA GLU A 114 7.76 24.77 4.00
C GLU A 114 7.38 23.53 3.13
N ALA A 115 6.14 23.11 3.25
CA ALA A 115 5.57 22.12 2.32
C ALA A 115 4.71 22.86 1.30
N VAL A 116 4.99 22.64 0.01
CA VAL A 116 4.30 23.28 -1.12
C VAL A 116 3.43 22.26 -1.83
N GLU A 117 2.13 22.52 -1.95
CA GLU A 117 1.23 21.72 -2.77
C GLU A 117 1.41 22.13 -4.23
N VAL A 118 2.10 21.30 -5.03
CA VAL A 118 2.41 21.60 -6.44
C VAL A 118 1.37 21.06 -7.41
N ALA A 119 0.53 20.13 -6.99
CA ALA A 119 -0.66 19.68 -7.70
C ALA A 119 -1.63 18.99 -6.72
N SER A 120 -2.93 19.02 -7.04
CA SER A 120 -3.97 18.39 -6.24
C SER A 120 -5.17 18.00 -7.12
N SER A 121 -5.89 16.95 -6.71
CA SER A 121 -7.18 16.57 -7.30
C SER A 121 -8.35 16.72 -6.31
N ALA A 122 -8.18 17.55 -5.29
CA ALA A 122 -9.19 17.80 -4.28
C ALA A 122 -10.48 18.45 -4.84
N ASP A 123 -10.36 19.18 -5.95
CA ASP A 123 -11.47 19.82 -6.69
C ASP A 123 -12.57 18.84 -7.12
N LYS A 124 -12.21 17.58 -7.40
CA LYS A 124 -13.13 16.49 -7.75
C LYS A 124 -13.05 15.31 -6.76
N THR A 125 -12.90 15.62 -5.50
CA THR A 125 -12.87 14.62 -4.40
C THR A 125 -11.86 13.49 -4.67
N PHE A 126 -10.68 13.85 -5.24
CA PHE A 126 -9.59 12.92 -5.54
C PHE A 126 -9.97 11.76 -6.49
N SER A 127 -10.92 11.97 -7.40
CA SER A 127 -11.38 10.95 -8.35
C SER A 127 -10.49 10.79 -9.58
N TYR A 128 -9.39 11.54 -9.67
CA TYR A 128 -8.43 11.49 -10.77
C TYR A 128 -7.00 11.79 -10.27
N ILE A 129 -6.01 11.48 -11.11
CA ILE A 129 -4.62 11.94 -10.94
C ILE A 129 -4.41 13.17 -11.81
N PRO A 130 -3.89 14.29 -11.27
CA PRO A 130 -3.60 15.48 -12.07
C PRO A 130 -2.43 15.20 -13.04
N ASP A 131 -2.35 15.98 -14.11
CA ASP A 131 -1.15 15.97 -14.96
C ASP A 131 0.04 16.48 -14.14
N CYS A 132 1.06 15.65 -14.03
CA CYS A 132 2.29 15.93 -13.29
C CYS A 132 3.53 15.98 -14.19
N SER A 133 3.36 16.23 -15.50
CA SER A 133 4.44 16.37 -16.47
C SER A 133 5.18 17.70 -16.35
N GLU A 134 4.49 18.76 -15.87
CA GLU A 134 5.06 20.12 -15.75
C GLU A 134 4.68 20.73 -14.38
N LEU A 135 5.23 20.19 -13.29
CA LEU A 135 5.00 20.71 -11.96
C LEU A 135 5.84 21.96 -11.68
N ASP A 136 5.25 22.95 -11.00
CA ASP A 136 5.97 24.12 -10.49
C ASP A 136 6.65 23.80 -9.15
N ILE A 137 7.76 23.06 -9.23
CA ILE A 137 8.53 22.59 -8.09
C ILE A 137 9.49 23.71 -7.64
N PRO A 138 9.47 24.13 -6.35
CA PRO A 138 10.43 25.10 -5.84
C PRO A 138 11.89 24.66 -6.12
N GLU A 139 12.74 25.59 -6.53
CA GLU A 139 14.13 25.31 -6.88
C GLU A 139 14.92 24.72 -5.69
N ASP A 140 14.61 25.15 -4.48
CA ASP A 140 15.22 24.69 -3.24
C ASP A 140 14.51 23.47 -2.61
N ALA A 141 13.48 22.91 -3.27
CA ALA A 141 12.82 21.72 -2.75
C ALA A 141 13.78 20.54 -2.62
N ASP A 142 13.75 19.88 -1.46
CA ASP A 142 14.61 18.74 -1.14
C ASP A 142 14.10 17.43 -1.76
N TYR A 143 12.77 17.33 -1.96
CA TYR A 143 12.12 16.15 -2.58
C TYR A 143 10.73 16.49 -3.11
N VAL A 144 10.21 15.59 -3.94
CA VAL A 144 8.80 15.55 -4.36
C VAL A 144 8.13 14.33 -3.76
N TYR A 145 6.94 14.50 -3.17
CA TYR A 145 6.18 13.44 -2.50
C TYR A 145 4.91 13.09 -3.25
N ILE A 146 4.64 11.77 -3.36
CA ILE A 146 3.38 11.22 -3.85
C ILE A 146 2.87 10.10 -2.94
N CYS A 147 1.55 9.89 -2.91
CA CYS A 147 0.94 8.63 -2.52
C CYS A 147 0.56 7.90 -3.81
N GLU A 148 1.33 6.88 -4.19
CA GLU A 148 1.26 6.29 -5.53
C GLU A 148 -0.07 5.59 -5.81
N ASN A 149 -0.68 4.98 -4.78
CA ASN A 149 -2.01 4.39 -4.87
C ASN A 149 -2.88 4.87 -3.71
N ASN A 150 -3.97 5.55 -4.03
CA ASN A 150 -4.87 6.18 -3.07
C ASN A 150 -5.93 5.19 -2.60
N THR A 151 -5.69 4.53 -1.47
CA THR A 151 -6.52 3.46 -0.90
C THR A 151 -7.99 3.84 -0.71
N ILE A 152 -8.26 5.09 -0.35
CA ILE A 152 -9.63 5.59 -0.06
C ILE A 152 -10.39 5.89 -1.35
N TYR A 153 -9.71 6.55 -2.30
CA TYR A 153 -10.32 7.10 -3.50
C TYR A 153 -10.18 6.22 -4.73
N GLY A 154 -9.31 5.19 -4.69
CA GLY A 154 -9.14 4.21 -5.76
C GLY A 154 -8.36 4.72 -6.98
N THR A 155 -7.64 5.83 -6.86
CA THR A 155 -6.77 6.36 -7.91
C THR A 155 -5.33 5.87 -7.77
N LYS A 156 -4.62 5.73 -8.89
CA LYS A 156 -3.22 5.32 -8.95
C LYS A 156 -2.43 6.16 -9.96
N PHE A 157 -1.19 6.49 -9.61
CA PHE A 157 -0.23 7.01 -10.56
C PHE A 157 0.26 5.90 -11.49
N TRP A 158 -0.15 5.94 -12.76
CA TRP A 158 0.36 5.05 -13.81
C TRP A 158 1.61 5.62 -14.49
N THR A 159 1.76 6.93 -14.40
CA THR A 159 2.95 7.66 -14.83
C THR A 159 3.47 8.46 -13.65
N LEU A 160 4.76 8.31 -13.33
CA LEU A 160 5.40 9.07 -12.28
C LEU A 160 5.56 10.54 -12.69
N PRO A 161 5.49 11.49 -11.74
CA PRO A 161 5.69 12.91 -12.03
C PRO A 161 7.10 13.19 -12.53
N ASP A 162 7.23 14.24 -13.35
CA ASP A 162 8.54 14.84 -13.60
C ASP A 162 8.96 15.64 -12.37
N THR A 163 9.95 15.15 -11.66
CA THR A 163 10.46 15.78 -10.43
C THR A 163 11.54 16.83 -10.68
N LYS A 164 11.88 17.11 -11.95
CA LYS A 164 12.98 18.01 -12.33
C LYS A 164 14.31 17.66 -11.64
N GLY A 165 14.55 16.35 -11.51
CA GLY A 165 15.76 15.79 -10.88
C GLY A 165 15.76 15.76 -9.36
N LYS A 166 14.70 16.20 -8.67
CA LYS A 166 14.56 16.06 -7.23
C LYS A 166 14.25 14.60 -6.86
N PRO A 167 14.71 14.12 -5.68
CA PRO A 167 14.33 12.79 -5.19
C PRO A 167 12.82 12.61 -5.11
N LEU A 168 12.29 11.54 -5.72
CA LEU A 168 10.88 11.17 -5.58
C LEU A 168 10.70 10.33 -4.32
N VAL A 169 9.78 10.72 -3.46
CA VAL A 169 9.35 9.98 -2.26
C VAL A 169 7.95 9.46 -2.49
N ALA A 170 7.77 8.15 -2.40
CA ALA A 170 6.49 7.52 -2.69
C ALA A 170 5.99 6.63 -1.53
N ASP A 171 4.76 6.90 -1.07
CA ASP A 171 3.99 5.96 -0.28
C ASP A 171 3.33 4.94 -1.21
N VAL A 172 3.80 3.71 -1.15
CA VAL A 172 3.29 2.59 -1.95
C VAL A 172 2.49 1.58 -1.12
N SER A 173 2.08 1.93 0.10
CA SER A 173 1.46 1.00 1.05
C SER A 173 0.37 0.12 0.44
N SER A 174 -0.49 0.65 -0.42
CA SER A 174 -1.61 -0.10 -1.01
C SER A 174 -1.35 -0.70 -2.39
N CYS A 175 -0.15 -0.50 -2.96
CA CYS A 175 0.27 -1.14 -4.21
C CYS A 175 1.63 -1.81 -4.12
N PHE A 176 2.20 -1.95 -2.92
CA PHE A 176 3.52 -2.55 -2.72
C PHE A 176 3.54 -3.98 -3.26
N LEU A 177 4.50 -4.29 -4.15
CA LEU A 177 4.64 -5.58 -4.84
C LEU A 177 3.40 -6.03 -5.64
N SER A 178 2.59 -5.08 -6.14
CA SER A 178 1.46 -5.41 -7.00
C SER A 178 1.85 -5.55 -8.49
N GLU A 179 2.98 -4.97 -8.87
CA GLU A 179 3.51 -4.94 -10.22
C GLU A 179 5.01 -4.61 -10.23
N PRO A 180 5.74 -4.79 -11.36
CA PRO A 180 7.11 -4.33 -11.51
C PRO A 180 7.21 -2.81 -11.41
N VAL A 181 8.27 -2.32 -10.75
CA VAL A 181 8.62 -0.90 -10.67
C VAL A 181 10.10 -0.71 -10.94
N ASP A 182 10.47 0.40 -11.54
CA ASP A 182 11.87 0.81 -11.66
C ASP A 182 12.29 1.61 -10.42
N VAL A 183 12.91 0.92 -9.47
CA VAL A 183 13.34 1.50 -8.19
C VAL A 183 14.29 2.68 -8.38
N SER A 184 15.08 2.70 -9.47
CA SER A 184 16.05 3.75 -9.73
C SER A 184 15.42 5.15 -9.94
N ARG A 185 14.13 5.19 -10.23
CA ARG A 185 13.38 6.45 -10.39
C ARG A 185 12.98 7.11 -9.07
N TYR A 186 13.20 6.44 -7.94
CA TYR A 186 12.81 6.92 -6.63
C TYR A 186 14.02 7.26 -5.76
N GLY A 187 13.88 8.26 -4.93
CA GLY A 187 14.78 8.48 -3.79
C GLY A 187 14.38 7.62 -2.59
N VAL A 188 13.07 7.54 -2.34
CA VAL A 188 12.50 6.73 -1.26
C VAL A 188 11.19 6.08 -1.71
N ILE A 189 11.09 4.77 -1.48
CA ILE A 189 9.84 4.01 -1.56
C ILE A 189 9.55 3.50 -0.16
N TYR A 190 8.34 3.70 0.36
CA TYR A 190 7.96 3.12 1.64
C TYR A 190 6.52 2.64 1.65
N GLY A 191 6.24 1.71 2.55
CA GLY A 191 4.87 1.24 2.72
C GLY A 191 4.64 0.45 4.00
N GLY A 192 3.46 0.65 4.59
CA GLY A 192 2.94 -0.21 5.64
C GLY A 192 2.50 -1.55 5.04
N VAL A 193 3.09 -2.64 5.53
CA VAL A 193 2.92 -3.96 4.91
C VAL A 193 1.52 -4.57 5.05
N GLN A 194 0.72 -4.09 6.01
CA GLN A 194 -0.60 -4.66 6.37
C GLN A 194 -1.66 -4.60 5.28
N LYS A 195 -1.39 -3.94 4.18
CA LYS A 195 -2.31 -3.86 3.05
C LYS A 195 -2.08 -5.00 2.06
N ASN A 196 -0.88 -5.14 1.54
CA ASN A 196 -0.62 -6.04 0.41
C ASN A 196 0.43 -7.13 0.65
N ILE A 197 1.33 -6.98 1.63
CA ILE A 197 2.53 -7.81 1.71
C ILE A 197 2.87 -8.38 3.08
N GLY A 198 2.01 -8.18 4.10
CA GLY A 198 2.27 -8.71 5.44
C GLY A 198 1.21 -8.33 6.46
N PRO A 199 1.45 -8.60 7.76
CA PRO A 199 0.58 -8.21 8.87
C PRO A 199 0.87 -6.78 9.32
N ALA A 200 -0.02 -6.19 10.13
CA ALA A 200 0.22 -4.91 10.76
C ALA A 200 1.46 -4.94 11.66
N GLY A 201 2.19 -3.81 11.72
CA GLY A 201 3.33 -3.61 12.62
C GLY A 201 4.68 -3.40 11.92
N VAL A 202 4.79 -3.73 10.64
CA VAL A 202 6.00 -3.52 9.83
C VAL A 202 5.81 -2.40 8.83
N VAL A 203 6.82 -1.56 8.67
CA VAL A 203 6.99 -0.65 7.55
C VAL A 203 8.28 -1.00 6.84
N ILE A 204 8.24 -1.09 5.51
CA ILE A 204 9.44 -1.26 4.71
C ILE A 204 9.76 0.08 4.08
N VAL A 205 11.03 0.48 4.17
CA VAL A 205 11.59 1.67 3.51
C VAL A 205 12.74 1.22 2.62
N ILE A 206 12.65 1.56 1.34
CA ILE A 206 13.72 1.39 0.35
C ILE A 206 14.22 2.79 0.05
N ILE A 207 15.44 3.09 0.43
CA ILE A 207 16.01 4.43 0.37
C ILE A 207 17.37 4.44 -0.31
N ARG A 208 17.60 5.39 -1.20
CA ARG A 208 18.87 5.57 -1.89
C ARG A 208 19.96 6.02 -0.90
N GLU A 209 21.14 5.43 -0.97
CA GLU A 209 22.21 5.62 0.03
C GLU A 209 22.66 7.06 0.19
N ASP A 210 22.69 7.85 -0.89
CA ASP A 210 23.07 9.27 -0.85
C ASP A 210 22.10 10.14 -0.01
N LEU A 211 20.89 9.65 0.25
CA LEU A 211 19.89 10.31 1.09
C LEU A 211 20.04 9.95 2.58
N ILE A 212 20.88 8.96 2.91
CA ILE A 212 21.13 8.52 4.28
C ILE A 212 22.36 9.24 4.82
N THR A 213 22.16 10.32 5.57
CA THR A 213 23.26 11.16 6.06
C THR A 213 23.12 11.46 7.55
N GLU A 214 24.20 11.98 8.16
CA GLU A 214 24.15 12.56 9.52
C GLU A 214 23.47 13.93 9.56
N ASP A 215 23.41 14.59 8.41
CA ASP A 215 22.78 15.91 8.27
C ASP A 215 21.26 15.74 8.23
N VAL A 216 20.64 15.78 9.41
CA VAL A 216 19.20 15.69 9.65
C VAL A 216 18.73 16.93 10.39
N LEU A 217 17.43 17.18 10.43
CA LEU A 217 16.90 18.33 11.14
C LEU A 217 17.30 18.31 12.64
N PRO A 218 17.70 19.45 13.23
CA PRO A 218 18.02 19.54 14.65
C PRO A 218 16.90 18.99 15.53
N GLY A 219 17.26 18.18 16.52
CA GLY A 219 16.30 17.56 17.43
C GLY A 219 15.68 16.27 16.93
N THR A 220 16.07 15.77 15.73
CA THR A 220 15.60 14.46 15.24
C THR A 220 16.01 13.35 16.20
N PRO A 221 15.04 12.64 16.82
CA PRO A 221 15.32 11.54 17.74
C PRO A 221 16.11 10.42 17.07
N THR A 222 16.95 9.73 17.85
CA THR A 222 17.79 8.62 17.34
C THR A 222 16.98 7.58 16.56
N MET A 223 15.84 7.14 17.11
CA MET A 223 14.97 6.14 16.49
C MET A 223 14.27 6.60 15.21
N LEU A 224 14.30 7.89 14.88
CA LEU A 224 13.70 8.45 13.67
C LEU A 224 14.76 8.82 12.62
N ARG A 225 16.02 8.42 12.80
CA ARG A 225 17.11 8.65 11.83
C ARG A 225 17.28 7.42 10.97
N TYR A 226 17.16 7.53 9.66
CA TYR A 226 17.38 6.41 8.72
C TYR A 226 18.78 5.84 8.84
N LYS A 227 19.79 6.68 9.09
CA LYS A 227 21.17 6.22 9.23
C LYS A 227 21.36 5.23 10.38
N ILE A 228 20.73 5.45 11.53
CA ILE A 228 20.81 4.52 12.68
C ILE A 228 20.28 3.14 12.29
N HIS A 229 19.18 3.09 11.55
CA HIS A 229 18.60 1.83 11.10
C HIS A 229 19.44 1.17 9.99
N ALA A 230 19.98 1.96 9.06
CA ALA A 230 20.84 1.46 8.00
C ALA A 230 22.16 0.89 8.52
N ASP A 231 22.84 1.59 9.42
CA ASP A 231 24.10 1.16 10.02
C ASP A 231 23.95 -0.10 10.90
N ASN A 232 22.74 -0.40 11.35
CA ASN A 232 22.43 -1.55 12.20
C ASN A 232 21.56 -2.61 11.50
N GLU A 233 21.44 -2.59 10.17
CA GLU A 233 20.67 -3.58 9.38
C GLU A 233 19.24 -3.78 9.93
N SER A 234 18.56 -2.70 10.33
CA SER A 234 17.24 -2.67 10.98
C SER A 234 17.19 -3.32 12.38
N LEU A 235 18.32 -3.66 12.98
CA LEU A 235 18.44 -4.35 14.27
C LEU A 235 18.99 -3.47 15.40
N TYR A 236 18.91 -2.13 15.28
CA TYR A 236 19.29 -1.21 16.34
C TYR A 236 18.50 -1.49 17.63
N ASN A 237 17.22 -1.73 17.53
CA ASN A 237 16.36 -2.23 18.61
C ASN A 237 15.68 -3.54 18.17
N THR A 238 14.94 -4.17 19.07
CA THR A 238 14.15 -5.37 18.74
C THR A 238 13.13 -5.04 17.64
N PRO A 239 13.23 -5.68 16.48
CA PRO A 239 12.33 -5.43 15.35
C PRO A 239 10.97 -6.13 15.55
N PRO A 240 9.97 -5.85 14.71
CA PRO A 240 8.71 -6.60 14.68
C PRO A 240 8.93 -7.99 14.05
N ALA A 241 9.65 -8.86 14.77
CA ALA A 241 10.28 -10.08 14.29
C ALA A 241 9.33 -11.02 13.54
N TYR A 242 8.16 -11.31 14.12
CA TYR A 242 7.17 -12.19 13.50
C TYR A 242 6.55 -11.57 12.24
N GLY A 243 6.32 -10.25 12.26
CA GLY A 243 5.82 -9.53 11.09
C GLY A 243 6.77 -9.60 9.90
N ILE A 244 8.07 -9.44 10.13
CA ILE A 244 9.13 -9.56 9.10
C ILE A 244 9.19 -11.00 8.56
N TYR A 245 9.09 -12.01 9.43
CA TYR A 245 9.01 -13.41 9.03
C TYR A 245 7.82 -13.68 8.10
N ILE A 246 6.63 -13.17 8.41
CA ILE A 246 5.45 -13.30 7.55
C ILE A 246 5.65 -12.55 6.22
N CYS A 247 6.24 -11.34 6.22
CA CYS A 247 6.60 -10.64 4.98
C CYS A 247 7.52 -11.50 4.10
N GLY A 248 8.56 -12.09 4.66
CA GLY A 248 9.46 -13.00 3.93
C GLY A 248 8.72 -14.19 3.29
N LYS A 249 7.73 -14.77 4.00
CA LYS A 249 6.88 -15.82 3.43
C LYS A 249 6.01 -15.31 2.28
N VAL A 250 5.46 -14.09 2.39
CA VAL A 250 4.69 -13.45 1.32
C VAL A 250 5.58 -13.19 0.09
N PHE A 251 6.83 -12.73 0.29
CA PHE A 251 7.78 -12.52 -0.82
C PHE A 251 8.07 -13.83 -1.55
N LYS A 252 8.34 -14.92 -0.83
CA LYS A 252 8.51 -16.26 -1.40
C LYS A 252 7.24 -16.74 -2.13
N TRP A 253 6.06 -16.44 -1.59
CA TRP A 253 4.79 -16.75 -2.26
C TRP A 253 4.65 -16.00 -3.59
N ILE A 254 4.99 -14.70 -3.66
CA ILE A 254 4.98 -13.92 -4.90
C ILE A 254 5.98 -14.52 -5.91
N LYS A 255 7.18 -14.91 -5.47
CA LYS A 255 8.17 -15.58 -6.33
C LYS A 255 7.61 -16.89 -6.91
N ARG A 256 6.95 -17.73 -6.08
CA ARG A 256 6.29 -18.96 -6.53
C ARG A 256 5.17 -18.71 -7.55
N LYS A 257 4.50 -17.57 -7.50
CA LYS A 257 3.47 -17.16 -8.47
C LYS A 257 4.06 -16.64 -9.79
N GLY A 258 5.37 -16.52 -9.91
CA GLY A 258 6.07 -16.07 -11.11
C GLY A 258 6.60 -14.63 -11.03
N GLY A 259 6.69 -14.07 -9.82
CA GLY A 259 7.22 -12.72 -9.58
C GLY A 259 6.23 -11.61 -9.90
N LEU A 260 6.75 -10.38 -9.97
CA LEU A 260 5.88 -9.18 -10.07
C LEU A 260 5.18 -9.04 -11.42
N GLN A 261 5.76 -9.55 -12.52
CA GLN A 261 5.09 -9.51 -13.83
C GLN A 261 3.84 -10.40 -13.83
N ALA A 262 3.97 -11.63 -13.33
CA ALA A 262 2.82 -12.54 -13.22
C ALA A 262 1.77 -12.00 -12.21
N MET A 263 2.23 -11.35 -11.12
CA MET A 263 1.33 -10.74 -10.15
C MET A 263 0.52 -9.60 -10.77
N LYS A 264 1.16 -8.75 -11.59
CA LYS A 264 0.49 -7.69 -12.35
C LYS A 264 -0.62 -8.26 -13.22
N GLU A 265 -0.33 -9.29 -14.01
CA GLU A 265 -1.32 -9.94 -14.88
C GLU A 265 -2.50 -10.54 -14.11
N ILE A 266 -2.22 -11.13 -12.93
CA ILE A 266 -3.27 -11.64 -12.02
C ILE A 266 -4.13 -10.47 -11.53
N ASN A 267 -3.52 -9.37 -11.11
CA ASN A 267 -4.23 -8.21 -10.59
C ASN A 267 -5.05 -7.51 -11.68
N GLU A 268 -4.52 -7.36 -12.89
CA GLU A 268 -5.26 -6.81 -14.04
C GLU A 268 -6.50 -7.64 -14.37
N LYS A 269 -6.37 -8.97 -14.41
CA LYS A 269 -7.50 -9.88 -14.66
C LYS A 269 -8.57 -9.76 -13.56
N LYS A 270 -8.17 -9.71 -12.28
CA LYS A 270 -9.11 -9.53 -11.16
C LYS A 270 -9.84 -8.20 -11.24
N ALA A 271 -9.08 -7.11 -11.42
CA ALA A 271 -9.65 -5.76 -11.48
C ALA A 271 -10.62 -5.63 -12.66
N LYS A 272 -10.27 -6.22 -13.81
CA LYS A 272 -11.11 -6.23 -15.00
C LYS A 272 -12.48 -6.85 -14.74
N ILE A 273 -12.57 -7.97 -14.01
CA ILE A 273 -13.85 -8.60 -13.65
C ILE A 273 -14.80 -7.62 -12.97
N LEU A 274 -14.29 -6.84 -12.00
CA LEU A 274 -15.11 -5.90 -11.25
C LEU A 274 -15.40 -4.61 -12.04
N TYR A 275 -14.39 -4.05 -12.72
CA TYR A 275 -14.56 -2.82 -13.49
C TYR A 275 -15.45 -2.99 -14.72
N ASP A 276 -15.36 -4.11 -15.45
CA ASP A 276 -16.26 -4.41 -16.56
C ASP A 276 -17.72 -4.41 -16.09
N TYR A 277 -17.99 -5.04 -14.94
CA TYR A 277 -19.33 -5.02 -14.38
C TYR A 277 -19.77 -3.62 -13.95
N LEU A 278 -18.92 -2.86 -13.26
CA LEU A 278 -19.25 -1.49 -12.83
C LEU A 278 -19.52 -0.54 -14.02
N ASP A 279 -18.85 -0.78 -15.14
CA ASP A 279 -19.04 0.03 -16.34
C ASP A 279 -20.35 -0.30 -17.08
N GLU A 280 -20.92 -1.50 -16.90
CA GLU A 280 -22.16 -1.97 -17.49
C GLU A 280 -23.37 -1.83 -16.55
N SER A 281 -23.15 -1.82 -15.22
CA SER A 281 -24.22 -1.82 -14.22
C SER A 281 -25.10 -0.58 -14.31
N ARG A 282 -26.41 -0.77 -14.16
CA ARG A 282 -27.38 0.34 -14.04
C ARG A 282 -27.41 0.92 -12.65
N LEU A 283 -27.18 0.09 -11.62
CA LEU A 283 -27.24 0.46 -10.22
C LEU A 283 -25.89 0.94 -9.66
N PHE A 284 -24.82 0.16 -9.88
CA PHE A 284 -23.50 0.45 -9.31
C PHE A 284 -22.64 1.31 -10.23
N LYS A 285 -22.01 2.34 -9.68
CA LYS A 285 -21.12 3.24 -10.43
C LYS A 285 -19.75 3.33 -9.76
N GLY A 286 -18.69 3.15 -10.55
CA GLY A 286 -17.34 3.47 -10.12
C GLY A 286 -17.13 4.97 -9.97
N THR A 287 -16.35 5.40 -9.00
CA THR A 287 -16.15 6.83 -8.67
C THR A 287 -14.88 7.42 -9.27
N VAL A 288 -14.08 6.62 -9.97
CA VAL A 288 -12.75 6.98 -10.45
C VAL A 288 -12.71 7.13 -11.97
N ARG A 289 -12.01 8.14 -12.47
CA ARG A 289 -11.71 8.30 -13.89
C ARG A 289 -11.01 7.03 -14.42
N LYS A 290 -11.45 6.51 -15.57
CA LYS A 290 -11.05 5.17 -16.06
C LYS A 290 -9.53 4.99 -16.16
N GLU A 291 -8.84 6.03 -16.62
CA GLU A 291 -7.39 6.02 -16.82
C GLU A 291 -6.59 5.96 -15.51
N ASP A 292 -7.20 6.38 -14.40
CA ASP A 292 -6.56 6.48 -13.10
C ASP A 292 -6.96 5.37 -12.12
N ARG A 293 -7.73 4.40 -12.57
CA ARG A 293 -8.27 3.31 -11.75
C ARG A 293 -7.16 2.47 -11.13
N SER A 294 -7.26 2.26 -9.81
CA SER A 294 -6.40 1.34 -9.06
C SER A 294 -6.76 -0.13 -9.35
N LEU A 295 -5.75 -1.00 -9.44
CA LEU A 295 -5.97 -2.45 -9.46
C LEU A 295 -6.17 -3.05 -8.06
N MET A 296 -5.94 -2.24 -7.00
CA MET A 296 -5.93 -2.71 -5.60
C MET A 296 -7.18 -2.30 -4.83
N ASN A 297 -7.71 -1.09 -5.08
CA ASN A 297 -8.81 -0.52 -4.31
C ASN A 297 -9.85 0.03 -5.28
N VAL A 298 -11.03 -0.55 -5.26
CA VAL A 298 -12.13 -0.24 -6.18
C VAL A 298 -13.30 0.35 -5.39
N PRO A 299 -13.44 1.68 -5.31
CA PRO A 299 -14.61 2.33 -4.72
C PRO A 299 -15.77 2.38 -5.71
N PHE A 300 -16.99 2.22 -5.20
CA PHE A 300 -18.23 2.29 -5.97
C PHE A 300 -19.41 2.69 -5.10
N ILE A 301 -20.48 3.18 -5.72
CA ILE A 301 -21.70 3.67 -5.07
C ILE A 301 -22.93 3.18 -5.84
N THR A 302 -24.11 3.21 -5.18
CA THR A 302 -25.40 3.03 -5.86
C THR A 302 -26.10 4.37 -6.13
N GLY A 303 -25.59 5.49 -5.57
CA GLY A 303 -26.26 6.78 -5.58
C GLY A 303 -27.30 6.95 -4.46
N SER A 304 -27.55 5.94 -3.64
CA SER A 304 -28.44 5.97 -2.48
C SER A 304 -27.73 5.43 -1.25
N GLU A 305 -27.59 6.24 -0.20
CA GLU A 305 -26.98 5.80 1.07
C GLU A 305 -27.73 4.63 1.71
N GLU A 306 -29.05 4.54 1.52
CA GLU A 306 -29.86 3.44 2.01
C GLU A 306 -29.53 2.12 1.30
N LEU A 307 -29.42 2.17 -0.05
CA LEU A 307 -29.02 1.00 -0.84
C LEU A 307 -27.57 0.59 -0.58
N ASP A 308 -26.66 1.55 -0.41
CA ASP A 308 -25.27 1.28 -0.03
C ASP A 308 -25.19 0.53 1.31
N ALA A 309 -25.96 0.98 2.31
CA ALA A 309 -26.02 0.35 3.62
C ALA A 309 -26.64 -1.05 3.56
N LYS A 310 -27.74 -1.21 2.79
CA LYS A 310 -28.39 -2.50 2.55
C LYS A 310 -27.42 -3.47 1.87
N PHE A 311 -26.75 -3.06 0.81
CA PHE A 311 -25.75 -3.87 0.10
C PHE A 311 -24.65 -4.37 1.04
N VAL A 312 -24.05 -3.47 1.83
CA VAL A 312 -22.98 -3.84 2.78
C VAL A 312 -23.45 -4.89 3.79
N LYS A 313 -24.67 -4.76 4.30
CA LYS A 313 -25.25 -5.70 5.27
C LYS A 313 -25.47 -7.08 4.62
N GLU A 314 -26.14 -7.14 3.49
CA GLU A 314 -26.47 -8.40 2.82
C GLU A 314 -25.20 -9.10 2.24
N ALA A 315 -24.23 -8.33 1.73
CA ALA A 315 -22.94 -8.85 1.29
C ALA A 315 -22.20 -9.55 2.45
N LYS A 316 -22.20 -8.93 3.64
CA LYS A 316 -21.61 -9.55 4.83
C LYS A 316 -22.29 -10.89 5.18
N GLU A 317 -23.62 -10.97 5.12
CA GLU A 317 -24.37 -12.20 5.34
C GLU A 317 -24.03 -13.29 4.29
N ALA A 318 -23.65 -12.86 3.08
CA ALA A 318 -23.16 -13.74 2.02
C ALA A 318 -21.66 -14.10 2.14
N GLY A 319 -20.96 -13.68 3.19
CA GLY A 319 -19.53 -13.97 3.41
C GLY A 319 -18.58 -13.06 2.64
N LEU A 320 -19.06 -11.89 2.18
CA LEU A 320 -18.27 -10.83 1.52
C LEU A 320 -18.04 -9.71 2.53
N GLU A 321 -16.94 -9.78 3.27
CA GLU A 321 -16.68 -8.94 4.44
C GLU A 321 -15.97 -7.63 4.09
N HIS A 322 -16.26 -6.57 4.85
CA HIS A 322 -15.57 -5.28 4.85
C HIS A 322 -15.68 -4.47 3.55
N LEU A 323 -16.84 -4.53 2.87
CA LEU A 323 -17.12 -3.75 1.66
C LEU A 323 -17.53 -2.29 1.91
N LYS A 324 -17.84 -1.90 3.17
CA LYS A 324 -18.20 -0.51 3.48
C LYS A 324 -17.06 0.44 3.09
N GLY A 325 -17.41 1.51 2.37
CA GLY A 325 -16.47 2.57 1.98
C GLY A 325 -15.93 3.35 3.18
N HIS A 326 -14.90 4.15 2.95
CA HIS A 326 -14.33 4.99 4.01
C HIS A 326 -15.32 6.07 4.43
N ARG A 327 -15.38 6.37 5.74
CA ARG A 327 -16.32 7.35 6.33
C ARG A 327 -16.31 8.75 5.69
N SER A 328 -15.20 9.13 5.05
CA SER A 328 -15.07 10.43 4.38
C SER A 328 -15.65 10.47 2.96
N VAL A 329 -15.97 9.31 2.37
CA VAL A 329 -16.43 9.18 0.98
C VAL A 329 -17.79 8.52 0.90
N GLY A 330 -18.11 7.62 1.85
CA GLY A 330 -19.32 6.80 1.80
C GLY A 330 -19.21 5.63 0.83
N GLY A 331 -20.36 5.13 0.38
CA GLY A 331 -20.45 4.04 -0.58
C GLY A 331 -19.79 2.74 -0.14
N MET A 332 -19.29 2.00 -1.10
CA MET A 332 -18.57 0.74 -0.94
C MET A 332 -17.15 0.84 -1.47
N ARG A 333 -16.29 -0.07 -1.01
CA ARG A 333 -14.95 -0.26 -1.55
C ARG A 333 -14.54 -1.71 -1.45
N ALA A 334 -14.20 -2.31 -2.59
CA ALA A 334 -13.57 -3.62 -2.65
C ALA A 334 -12.05 -3.45 -2.72
N SER A 335 -11.32 -3.87 -1.68
CA SER A 335 -9.86 -3.96 -1.72
C SER A 335 -9.48 -5.38 -2.15
N ILE A 336 -8.97 -5.51 -3.38
CA ILE A 336 -8.70 -6.78 -4.08
C ILE A 336 -7.21 -7.04 -4.22
N TYR A 337 -6.46 -6.78 -3.18
CA TYR A 337 -5.01 -6.95 -3.09
C TYR A 337 -4.50 -8.27 -3.67
N ASN A 338 -3.17 -8.43 -3.76
CA ASN A 338 -2.53 -9.61 -4.34
C ASN A 338 -3.12 -10.94 -3.85
N ALA A 339 -3.41 -11.05 -2.55
CA ALA A 339 -3.89 -12.28 -1.93
C ALA A 339 -5.38 -12.56 -2.10
N MET A 340 -6.18 -11.59 -2.59
CA MET A 340 -7.59 -11.84 -2.92
C MET A 340 -7.65 -12.76 -4.14
N PRO A 341 -8.25 -13.96 -4.04
CA PRO A 341 -8.38 -14.84 -5.21
C PRO A 341 -9.41 -14.29 -6.21
N ALA A 342 -9.23 -14.61 -7.50
CA ALA A 342 -10.17 -14.20 -8.54
C ALA A 342 -11.61 -14.65 -8.24
N THR A 343 -11.77 -15.85 -7.69
CA THR A 343 -13.07 -16.39 -7.23
C THR A 343 -13.77 -15.48 -6.20
N GLY A 344 -13.01 -14.75 -5.37
CA GLY A 344 -13.60 -13.78 -4.44
C GLY A 344 -14.20 -12.59 -5.17
N VAL A 345 -13.54 -12.10 -6.21
CA VAL A 345 -14.02 -11.00 -7.04
C VAL A 345 -15.21 -11.45 -7.90
N GLU A 346 -15.15 -12.66 -8.45
CA GLU A 346 -16.28 -13.28 -9.19
C GLU A 346 -17.52 -13.41 -8.29
N LYS A 347 -17.35 -13.87 -7.06
CA LYS A 347 -18.45 -13.96 -6.07
C LYS A 347 -19.03 -12.61 -5.70
N LEU A 348 -18.20 -11.58 -5.60
CA LEU A 348 -18.66 -10.21 -5.38
C LEU A 348 -19.52 -9.75 -6.58
N VAL A 349 -19.08 -9.93 -7.81
CA VAL A 349 -19.82 -9.53 -9.02
C VAL A 349 -21.12 -10.33 -9.16
N GLU A 350 -21.10 -11.65 -8.87
CA GLU A 350 -22.31 -12.48 -8.83
C GLU A 350 -23.35 -11.93 -7.85
N PHE A 351 -22.88 -11.58 -6.66
CA PHE A 351 -23.74 -10.98 -5.62
C PHE A 351 -24.26 -9.60 -6.05
N MET A 352 -23.42 -8.75 -6.64
CA MET A 352 -23.82 -7.43 -7.14
C MET A 352 -24.89 -7.54 -8.23
N ARG A 353 -24.77 -8.47 -9.18
CA ARG A 353 -25.78 -8.73 -10.23
C ARG A 353 -27.13 -9.12 -9.63
N LYS A 354 -27.11 -10.02 -8.64
CA LYS A 354 -28.32 -10.43 -7.93
C LYS A 354 -28.97 -9.23 -7.22
N PHE A 355 -28.17 -8.48 -6.46
CA PHE A 355 -28.64 -7.30 -5.73
C PHE A 355 -29.22 -6.23 -6.65
N GLU A 356 -28.57 -5.96 -7.79
CA GLU A 356 -29.07 -5.06 -8.82
C GLU A 356 -30.44 -5.50 -9.35
N THR A 357 -30.62 -6.79 -9.69
CA THR A 357 -31.89 -7.33 -10.16
C THR A 357 -33.02 -7.18 -9.12
N GLU A 358 -32.68 -7.32 -7.84
CA GLU A 358 -33.66 -7.26 -6.73
C GLU A 358 -34.01 -5.81 -6.32
N ASN A 359 -33.16 -4.82 -6.65
CA ASN A 359 -33.28 -3.45 -6.13
C ASN A 359 -33.32 -2.37 -7.23
N CYS A 360 -33.16 -2.71 -8.49
CA CYS A 360 -33.33 -1.81 -9.61
C CYS A 360 -34.77 -1.94 -10.14
N SER A 361 -35.62 -0.95 -9.88
CA SER A 361 -36.95 -0.88 -10.52
C SER A 361 -36.79 -0.48 -12.01
N GLU A 362 -37.81 -0.75 -12.86
CA GLU A 362 -37.80 -0.41 -14.29
C GLU A 362 -37.55 1.10 -14.56
N ASP A 363 -37.60 1.94 -13.54
CA ASP A 363 -37.38 3.41 -13.62
C ASP A 363 -35.90 3.84 -13.52
N CYS A 364 -34.92 2.94 -13.44
CA CYS A 364 -33.48 3.26 -13.43
C CYS A 364 -32.93 3.72 -14.80
N ASP A 365 -33.77 3.95 -15.79
CA ASP A 365 -33.41 4.37 -17.16
C ASP A 365 -33.44 5.91 -17.39
N GLN A 366 -33.43 6.75 -16.32
CA GLN A 366 -33.38 8.22 -16.46
C GLN A 366 -32.02 8.81 -16.08
#